data_997cb6702e959c8982f54d69e6ff3534
#
_entry.id   997cb6702e959c8982f54d69e6ff3534
#
_cell.length_a   1.000
_cell.length_b   1.000
_cell.length_c   1.000
_cell.angle_alpha   90.00
_cell.angle_beta   90.00
_cell.angle_gamma   90.00
#
_symmetry.space_group_name_H-M   'P 1'
#
loop_
_entity.id
_entity.type
_entity.pdbx_description
1 polymer ?
#
loop_
_entity_poly.entity_id
_entity_poly.type
_entity_poly.pdbx_seq_one_letter_code
_entity_poly.pdbx_strand_id
1 'polypeptide(L)'
;MRVCIRKNYKVALFSAIALSSSLFSVNSFAEDSSNPFSIIQSEPKSQLWINPGMASYHFQQDKNFNNGNWGAGLEYRFNTVASVTAGRFYNSDRAYSNYAGVYYQPIAIGPIKIGAVIGGFNGYPTTNNGGWFAAALPALTWEGDWVGANVFVIPTIGDRVHGAISLQLKLKVFEPKSE
;
A
#
# COMPACT_ATOMS: atom_id res chain seq x y z
N MET A 1 19.47 5.30 49.31
CA MET A 1 18.30 4.50 48.89
C MET A 1 18.00 4.82 47.43
N ARG A 2 18.47 3.99 46.48
CA ARG A 2 18.29 4.22 45.03
C ARG A 2 17.10 3.42 44.59
N VAL A 3 16.04 4.13 44.16
CA VAL A 3 14.84 3.53 43.55
C VAL A 3 15.15 3.25 42.07
N CYS A 4 15.18 1.96 41.74
CA CYS A 4 15.37 1.49 40.37
C CYS A 4 14.01 1.42 39.68
N ILE A 5 13.72 2.37 38.81
CA ILE A 5 12.48 2.36 38.01
C ILE A 5 12.70 1.42 36.83
N ARG A 6 12.10 0.23 36.88
CA ARG A 6 12.01 -0.67 35.74
C ARG A 6 11.02 -0.09 34.69
N LYS A 7 11.54 0.34 33.56
CA LYS A 7 10.73 0.63 32.38
C LYS A 7 10.21 -0.70 31.80
N ASN A 8 8.92 -0.97 31.99
CA ASN A 8 8.24 -2.08 31.31
C ASN A 8 7.98 -1.69 29.88
N TYR A 9 8.73 -2.25 28.94
CA TYR A 9 8.43 -2.19 27.51
C TYR A 9 7.25 -3.13 27.23
N LYS A 10 6.05 -2.58 27.08
CA LYS A 10 4.93 -3.33 26.51
C LYS A 10 5.18 -3.44 25.01
N VAL A 11 5.69 -4.58 24.58
CA VAL A 11 5.71 -4.98 23.17
C VAL A 11 4.25 -5.12 22.76
N ALA A 12 3.76 -4.21 21.93
CA ALA A 12 2.44 -4.35 21.34
C ALA A 12 2.54 -5.46 20.28
N LEU A 13 2.06 -6.65 20.63
CA LEU A 13 1.80 -7.72 19.67
C LEU A 13 0.69 -7.25 18.75
N PHE A 14 1.02 -6.90 17.51
CA PHE A 14 0.04 -6.80 16.46
C PHE A 14 -0.43 -8.23 16.16
N SER A 15 -1.68 -8.53 16.50
CA SER A 15 -2.33 -9.78 16.13
C SER A 15 -2.37 -9.86 14.62
N ALA A 16 -1.50 -10.68 14.05
CA ALA A 16 -1.62 -11.13 12.67
C ALA A 16 -2.97 -11.86 12.57
N ILE A 17 -3.86 -11.35 11.72
CA ILE A 17 -5.02 -12.10 11.29
C ILE A 17 -4.46 -13.29 10.52
N ALA A 18 -4.49 -14.45 11.16
CA ALA A 18 -4.17 -15.72 10.51
C ALA A 18 -5.24 -15.97 9.45
N LEU A 19 -4.92 -15.69 8.18
CA LEU A 19 -5.66 -16.23 7.06
C LEU A 19 -5.40 -17.73 7.05
N SER A 20 -6.33 -18.51 7.58
CA SER A 20 -6.35 -19.96 7.44
C SER A 20 -6.39 -20.27 5.94
N SER A 21 -5.31 -20.92 5.45
CA SER A 21 -5.25 -21.50 4.11
C SER A 21 -6.20 -22.68 4.03
N SER A 22 -7.49 -22.44 3.79
CA SER A 22 -8.38 -23.44 3.24
C SER A 22 -7.99 -23.61 1.77
N LEU A 23 -7.56 -24.83 1.44
CA LEU A 23 -7.35 -25.28 0.07
C LEU A 23 -8.68 -25.14 -0.69
N PHE A 24 -8.84 -24.04 -1.40
CA PHE A 24 -9.92 -23.92 -2.36
C PHE A 24 -9.56 -24.77 -3.56
N SER A 25 -10.25 -25.90 -3.69
CA SER A 25 -10.37 -26.63 -4.95
C SER A 25 -10.93 -25.65 -5.98
N VAL A 26 -10.14 -25.26 -6.95
CA VAL A 26 -10.58 -24.43 -8.07
C VAL A 26 -11.45 -25.32 -8.95
N ASN A 27 -12.75 -25.36 -8.66
CA ASN A 27 -13.72 -25.77 -9.66
C ASN A 27 -13.71 -24.71 -10.75
N SER A 28 -13.46 -25.12 -11.99
CA SER A 28 -13.64 -24.30 -13.17
C SER A 28 -15.09 -23.82 -13.21
N PHE A 29 -15.32 -22.60 -12.75
CA PHE A 29 -16.59 -21.92 -12.95
C PHE A 29 -16.68 -21.58 -14.44
N ALA A 30 -17.72 -22.07 -15.10
CA ALA A 30 -18.14 -21.54 -16.38
C ALA A 30 -18.25 -20.01 -16.24
N GLU A 31 -17.72 -19.29 -17.22
CA GLU A 31 -17.71 -17.82 -17.27
C GLU A 31 -19.17 -17.34 -17.29
N ASP A 32 -19.72 -17.05 -16.10
CA ASP A 32 -21.01 -16.38 -15.98
C ASP A 32 -20.77 -14.92 -16.31
N SER A 33 -21.25 -14.48 -17.48
CA SER A 33 -21.04 -13.14 -18.06
C SER A 33 -21.58 -11.98 -17.21
N SER A 34 -22.11 -12.27 -16.01
CA SER A 34 -22.64 -11.28 -15.06
C SER A 34 -21.68 -10.90 -13.94
N ASN A 35 -20.55 -11.61 -13.77
CA ASN A 35 -19.59 -11.32 -12.69
C ASN A 35 -18.53 -10.30 -13.12
N PRO A 36 -18.53 -9.08 -12.58
CA PRO A 36 -17.52 -8.07 -12.93
C PRO A 36 -16.12 -8.38 -12.38
N PHE A 37 -16.00 -9.34 -11.49
CA PHE A 37 -14.74 -9.75 -10.87
C PHE A 37 -14.07 -10.87 -11.64
N SER A 38 -12.76 -10.74 -11.85
CA SER A 38 -11.92 -11.79 -12.42
C SER A 38 -10.66 -12.00 -11.59
N ILE A 39 -10.12 -13.21 -11.65
CA ILE A 39 -8.81 -13.53 -11.06
C ILE A 39 -7.75 -13.29 -12.14
N ILE A 40 -6.77 -12.45 -11.81
CA ILE A 40 -5.65 -12.16 -12.71
C ILE A 40 -4.70 -13.35 -12.69
N GLN A 41 -4.39 -13.90 -13.88
CA GLN A 41 -3.36 -14.93 -14.00
C GLN A 41 -1.99 -14.33 -13.67
N SER A 42 -1.21 -15.09 -12.91
CA SER A 42 0.12 -14.68 -12.47
C SER A 42 1.13 -14.96 -13.58
N GLU A 43 1.56 -13.93 -14.27
CA GLU A 43 2.52 -14.02 -15.40
C GLU A 43 3.69 -13.07 -15.17
N PRO A 44 4.91 -13.45 -15.61
CA PRO A 44 6.07 -12.56 -15.55
C PRO A 44 5.79 -11.23 -16.26
N LYS A 45 6.22 -10.14 -15.66
CA LYS A 45 6.13 -8.80 -16.24
C LYS A 45 7.37 -8.00 -15.84
N SER A 46 7.76 -7.04 -16.67
CA SER A 46 8.87 -6.16 -16.35
C SER A 46 8.49 -4.72 -16.68
N GLN A 47 8.09 -3.96 -15.67
CA GLN A 47 7.74 -2.54 -15.84
C GLN A 47 8.32 -1.73 -14.70
N LEU A 48 8.92 -0.60 -15.02
CA LEU A 48 9.36 0.39 -14.04
C LEU A 48 8.47 1.62 -14.12
N TRP A 49 7.95 2.00 -12.96
CA TRP A 49 7.11 3.18 -12.76
C TRP A 49 7.78 4.14 -11.76
N ILE A 50 7.62 5.43 -11.99
CA ILE A 50 8.00 6.48 -11.05
C ILE A 50 6.75 7.19 -10.54
N ASN A 51 6.80 7.73 -9.31
CA ASN A 51 5.72 8.53 -8.75
C ASN A 51 6.25 9.77 -8.01
N PRO A 52 5.50 10.91 -8.01
CA PRO A 52 5.87 12.15 -7.35
C PRO A 52 5.36 12.26 -5.90
N GLY A 53 5.03 11.14 -5.26
CA GLY A 53 4.30 11.11 -3.99
C GLY A 53 2.81 10.88 -4.17
N MET A 54 1.99 11.43 -3.27
CA MET A 54 0.54 11.20 -3.27
C MET A 54 -0.23 12.43 -2.78
N ALA A 55 -1.53 12.47 -3.05
CA ALA A 55 -2.49 13.38 -2.43
C ALA A 55 -3.39 12.56 -1.51
N SER A 56 -3.65 13.04 -0.30
CA SER A 56 -4.47 12.36 0.69
C SER A 56 -5.70 13.18 1.08
N TYR A 57 -6.79 12.51 1.35
CA TYR A 57 -7.97 13.09 1.99
C TYR A 57 -8.20 12.38 3.32
N HIS A 58 -7.98 13.10 4.43
CA HIS A 58 -8.17 12.59 5.79
C HIS A 58 -9.63 12.72 6.22
N PHE A 59 -10.14 11.72 6.94
CA PHE A 59 -11.54 11.76 7.43
C PHE A 59 -11.68 12.69 8.63
N GLN A 60 -10.62 12.90 9.42
CA GLN A 60 -10.57 13.81 10.56
C GLN A 60 -10.07 15.20 10.10
N GLN A 61 -10.99 16.07 9.68
CA GLN A 61 -10.65 17.39 9.14
C GLN A 61 -10.19 18.40 10.22
N ASP A 62 -10.52 18.14 11.47
CA ASP A 62 -10.15 18.97 12.64
C ASP A 62 -8.65 18.88 13.00
N LYS A 63 -7.93 17.86 12.52
CA LYS A 63 -6.51 17.61 12.85
C LYS A 63 -5.53 18.39 11.99
N ASN A 64 -5.98 19.10 10.96
CA ASN A 64 -5.13 19.90 10.07
C ASN A 64 -3.94 19.14 9.48
N PHE A 65 -4.17 17.90 9.02
CA PHE A 65 -3.16 17.08 8.36
C PHE A 65 -2.70 17.68 7.03
N ASN A 66 -1.46 17.40 6.65
CA ASN A 66 -0.97 17.70 5.31
C ASN A 66 -1.59 16.72 4.30
N ASN A 67 -2.30 17.25 3.29
CA ASN A 67 -2.94 16.47 2.24
C ASN A 67 -2.08 16.35 0.97
N GLY A 68 -1.07 17.22 0.80
CA GLY A 68 -0.13 17.21 -0.31
C GLY A 68 1.15 16.45 0.07
N ASN A 69 1.17 15.15 -0.13
CA ASN A 69 2.26 14.28 0.30
C ASN A 69 3.29 14.10 -0.83
N TRP A 70 3.93 15.19 -1.24
CA TRP A 70 4.92 15.22 -2.32
C TRP A 70 6.14 14.38 -1.99
N GLY A 71 6.73 13.75 -3.00
CA GLY A 71 7.88 12.89 -2.82
C GLY A 71 8.43 12.35 -4.13
N ALA A 72 9.19 11.28 -4.01
CA ALA A 72 9.68 10.51 -5.15
C ALA A 72 9.69 9.03 -4.78
N GLY A 73 9.24 8.19 -5.69
CA GLY A 73 9.22 6.74 -5.49
C GLY A 73 9.31 5.98 -6.79
N LEU A 74 9.67 4.73 -6.64
CA LEU A 74 9.78 3.75 -7.71
C LEU A 74 8.86 2.58 -7.42
N GLU A 75 8.28 1.99 -8.45
CA GLU A 75 7.57 0.72 -8.39
C GLU A 75 8.07 -0.16 -9.54
N TYR A 76 8.60 -1.33 -9.23
CA TYR A 76 8.98 -2.33 -10.21
C TYR A 76 7.97 -3.47 -10.20
N ARG A 77 7.23 -3.58 -11.28
CA ARG A 77 6.28 -4.66 -11.52
C ARG A 77 6.98 -5.84 -12.18
N PHE A 78 7.19 -6.89 -11.43
CA PHE A 78 7.85 -8.11 -11.90
C PHE A 78 6.86 -9.21 -12.30
N ASN A 79 5.57 -9.00 -11.99
CA ASN A 79 4.49 -9.94 -12.28
C ASN A 79 3.17 -9.18 -12.52
N THR A 80 2.21 -9.78 -13.22
CA THR A 80 0.89 -9.18 -13.47
C THR A 80 0.13 -8.83 -12.20
N VAL A 81 0.34 -9.60 -11.12
CA VAL A 81 -0.35 -9.45 -9.82
C VAL A 81 0.53 -8.83 -8.73
N ALA A 82 1.86 -8.67 -8.96
CA ALA A 82 2.78 -8.24 -7.92
C ALA A 82 3.81 -7.22 -8.40
N SER A 83 4.17 -6.29 -7.50
CA SER A 83 5.25 -5.33 -7.69
C SER A 83 5.94 -5.01 -6.36
N VAL A 84 7.19 -4.55 -6.42
CA VAL A 84 7.88 -3.95 -5.27
C VAL A 84 7.90 -2.45 -5.44
N THR A 85 7.86 -1.72 -4.31
CA THR A 85 7.90 -0.25 -4.32
C THR A 85 8.76 0.27 -3.20
N ALA A 86 9.42 1.41 -3.44
CA ALA A 86 10.16 2.14 -2.43
C ALA A 86 10.20 3.62 -2.77
N GLY A 87 10.34 4.46 -1.75
CA GLY A 87 10.43 5.90 -1.96
C GLY A 87 10.46 6.71 -0.69
N ARG A 88 10.33 8.03 -0.88
CA ARG A 88 10.29 9.01 0.19
C ARG A 88 9.25 10.07 -0.13
N PHE A 89 8.46 10.49 0.87
CA PHE A 89 7.47 11.54 0.71
C PHE A 89 7.34 12.39 1.98
N TYR A 90 6.77 13.58 1.83
CA TYR A 90 6.41 14.46 2.94
C TYR A 90 5.05 14.06 3.46
N ASN A 91 4.98 13.52 4.67
CA ASN A 91 3.81 12.84 5.21
C ASN A 91 2.73 13.77 5.77
N SER A 92 1.66 13.19 6.29
CA SER A 92 0.53 13.91 6.86
C SER A 92 0.89 14.69 8.13
N ASP A 93 1.91 14.26 8.88
CA ASP A 93 2.42 14.91 10.09
C ASP A 93 3.49 15.97 9.79
N ARG A 94 3.65 16.38 8.51
CA ARG A 94 4.65 17.35 8.03
C ARG A 94 6.10 16.93 8.33
N ALA A 95 6.38 15.63 8.24
CA ALA A 95 7.70 15.05 8.35
C ALA A 95 8.04 14.22 7.11
N TYR A 96 9.29 13.87 6.90
CA TYR A 96 9.68 12.98 5.81
C TYR A 96 9.55 11.53 6.23
N SER A 97 8.87 10.74 5.39
CA SER A 97 8.75 9.29 5.51
C SER A 97 9.48 8.59 4.39
N ASN A 98 10.22 7.53 4.71
CA ASN A 98 10.65 6.56 3.73
C ASN A 98 9.71 5.36 3.80
N TYR A 99 9.53 4.70 2.68
CA TYR A 99 8.72 3.48 2.59
C TYR A 99 9.36 2.46 1.67
N ALA A 100 9.06 1.18 1.94
CA ALA A 100 9.34 0.07 1.05
C ALA A 100 8.27 -0.99 1.24
N GLY A 101 7.81 -1.62 0.15
CA GLY A 101 6.73 -2.59 0.24
C GLY A 101 6.53 -3.42 -1.01
N VAL A 102 5.56 -4.32 -0.93
CA VAL A 102 5.14 -5.22 -2.01
C VAL A 102 3.65 -5.06 -2.23
N TYR A 103 3.24 -4.85 -3.46
CA TYR A 103 1.86 -4.98 -3.88
C TYR A 103 1.56 -6.42 -4.23
N TYR A 104 0.39 -6.90 -3.81
CA TYR A 104 -0.20 -8.15 -4.26
C TYR A 104 -1.68 -7.91 -4.59
N GLN A 105 -2.03 -7.98 -5.88
CA GLN A 105 -3.31 -7.57 -6.41
C GLN A 105 -3.84 -8.63 -7.41
N PRO A 106 -4.35 -9.76 -6.91
CA PRO A 106 -4.75 -10.89 -7.76
C PRO A 106 -6.16 -10.76 -8.36
N ILE A 107 -6.94 -9.75 -7.96
CA ILE A 107 -8.33 -9.57 -8.38
C ILE A 107 -8.40 -8.37 -9.33
N ALA A 108 -9.25 -8.45 -10.37
CA ALA A 108 -9.59 -7.32 -11.22
C ALA A 108 -11.10 -7.06 -11.27
N ILE A 109 -11.46 -5.78 -11.42
CA ILE A 109 -12.78 -5.31 -11.86
C ILE A 109 -12.54 -4.45 -13.08
N GLY A 110 -12.84 -4.96 -14.26
CA GLY A 110 -12.45 -4.31 -15.51
C GLY A 110 -10.93 -4.00 -15.53
N PRO A 111 -10.50 -2.75 -15.75
CA PRO A 111 -9.08 -2.39 -15.78
C PRO A 111 -8.46 -2.15 -14.40
N ILE A 112 -9.23 -2.27 -13.31
CA ILE A 112 -8.78 -1.96 -11.96
C ILE A 112 -8.34 -3.24 -11.26
N LYS A 113 -7.09 -3.26 -10.79
CA LYS A 113 -6.53 -4.32 -9.94
C LYS A 113 -6.84 -4.02 -8.48
N ILE A 114 -7.19 -5.05 -7.72
CA ILE A 114 -7.58 -4.97 -6.31
C ILE A 114 -6.71 -5.92 -5.50
N GLY A 115 -6.24 -5.43 -4.37
CA GLY A 115 -5.46 -6.20 -3.41
C GLY A 115 -4.94 -5.35 -2.28
N ALA A 116 -3.68 -5.53 -1.92
CA ALA A 116 -3.05 -4.80 -0.83
C ALA A 116 -1.60 -4.45 -1.16
N VAL A 117 -1.09 -3.41 -0.49
CA VAL A 117 0.34 -3.16 -0.32
C VAL A 117 0.72 -3.47 1.11
N ILE A 118 1.78 -4.26 1.27
CA ILE A 118 2.33 -4.62 2.58
C ILE A 118 3.77 -4.12 2.61
N GLY A 119 4.13 -3.38 3.65
CA GLY A 119 5.48 -2.79 3.71
C GLY A 119 5.80 -2.13 5.03
N GLY A 120 6.94 -1.45 5.04
CA GLY A 120 7.42 -0.64 6.14
C GLY A 120 7.37 0.83 5.80
N PHE A 121 7.10 1.65 6.82
CA PHE A 121 7.10 3.11 6.78
C PHE A 121 7.85 3.64 8.00
N ASN A 122 8.41 4.85 7.90
CA ASN A 122 8.97 5.57 9.03
C ASN A 122 8.57 7.05 9.00
N GLY A 123 9.08 7.85 9.93
CA GLY A 123 8.95 9.30 9.91
C GLY A 123 7.63 9.85 10.45
N TYR A 124 6.78 9.02 11.06
CA TYR A 124 5.57 9.47 11.77
C TYR A 124 5.88 9.62 13.27
N PRO A 125 5.96 10.84 13.79
CA PRO A 125 6.40 11.08 15.18
C PRO A 125 5.56 10.37 16.24
N THR A 126 4.26 10.25 15.99
CA THR A 126 3.31 9.59 16.89
C THR A 126 3.31 8.06 16.76
N THR A 127 3.91 7.52 15.69
CA THR A 127 3.99 6.08 15.44
C THR A 127 5.43 5.62 15.61
N ASN A 128 5.68 4.76 16.60
CA ASN A 128 6.99 4.22 16.94
C ASN A 128 8.10 5.31 17.06
N ASN A 129 7.75 6.51 17.56
CA ASN A 129 8.66 7.65 17.71
C ASN A 129 9.39 8.01 16.40
N GLY A 130 8.71 7.90 15.26
CA GLY A 130 9.31 8.15 13.95
C GLY A 130 10.14 7.00 13.37
N GLY A 131 10.30 5.91 14.11
CA GLY A 131 10.98 4.69 13.66
C GLY A 131 10.15 3.88 12.66
N TRP A 132 10.74 2.81 12.12
CA TRP A 132 10.08 1.93 11.18
C TRP A 132 8.92 1.16 11.83
N PHE A 133 7.80 1.06 11.12
CA PHE A 133 6.66 0.21 11.47
C PHE A 133 6.12 -0.48 10.22
N ALA A 134 5.50 -1.64 10.39
CA ALA A 134 4.84 -2.36 9.32
C ALA A 134 3.40 -1.90 9.15
N ALA A 135 2.92 -1.87 7.91
CA ALA A 135 1.53 -1.63 7.56
C ALA A 135 1.10 -2.49 6.38
N ALA A 136 -0.19 -2.83 6.36
CA ALA A 136 -0.85 -3.46 5.23
C ALA A 136 -2.08 -2.60 4.88
N LEU A 137 -2.13 -2.10 3.65
CA LEU A 137 -3.17 -1.19 3.20
C LEU A 137 -3.90 -1.80 1.99
N PRO A 138 -5.23 -1.80 1.98
CA PRO A 138 -6.00 -2.04 0.76
C PRO A 138 -5.56 -1.10 -0.34
N ALA A 139 -5.35 -1.64 -1.54
CA ALA A 139 -4.86 -0.90 -2.69
C ALA A 139 -5.65 -1.25 -3.94
N LEU A 140 -6.06 -0.22 -4.66
CA LEU A 140 -6.62 -0.29 -6.00
C LEU A 140 -5.59 0.29 -6.96
N THR A 141 -5.38 -0.35 -8.10
CA THR A 141 -4.44 0.12 -9.11
C THR A 141 -5.09 0.11 -10.49
N TRP A 142 -4.97 1.22 -11.17
CA TRP A 142 -5.23 1.33 -12.60
C TRP A 142 -3.93 1.61 -13.34
N GLU A 143 -3.69 0.93 -14.46
CA GLU A 143 -2.49 1.08 -15.28
C GLU A 143 -2.86 1.16 -16.75
N GLY A 144 -2.57 2.32 -17.35
CA GLY A 144 -2.62 2.52 -18.80
C GLY A 144 -1.24 2.34 -19.45
N ASP A 145 -1.10 2.81 -20.68
CA ASP A 145 0.14 2.65 -21.46
C ASP A 145 1.32 3.42 -20.85
N TRP A 146 1.08 4.62 -20.37
CA TRP A 146 2.12 5.53 -19.85
C TRP A 146 1.83 6.04 -18.45
N VAL A 147 0.56 6.13 -18.09
CA VAL A 147 0.09 6.70 -16.82
C VAL A 147 -0.64 5.63 -16.04
N GLY A 148 -0.47 5.63 -14.73
CA GLY A 148 -1.23 4.80 -13.81
C GLY A 148 -1.56 5.55 -12.53
N ALA A 149 -2.40 4.93 -11.72
CA ALA A 149 -2.82 5.45 -10.43
C ALA A 149 -2.95 4.32 -9.42
N ASN A 150 -2.50 4.59 -8.20
CA ASN A 150 -2.76 3.76 -7.03
C ASN A 150 -3.66 4.53 -6.07
N VAL A 151 -4.69 3.89 -5.54
CA VAL A 151 -5.53 4.41 -4.47
C VAL A 151 -5.36 3.53 -3.25
N PHE A 152 -5.04 4.15 -2.11
CA PHE A 152 -4.90 3.46 -0.83
C PHE A 152 -6.02 3.86 0.10
N VAL A 153 -6.51 2.90 0.87
CA VAL A 153 -7.43 3.15 1.97
C VAL A 153 -6.69 2.93 3.28
N ILE A 154 -6.53 3.99 4.04
CA ILE A 154 -5.94 3.96 5.37
C ILE A 154 -7.10 3.89 6.37
N PRO A 155 -7.27 2.79 7.13
CA PRO A 155 -8.34 2.69 8.11
C PRO A 155 -8.08 3.60 9.31
N THR A 156 -9.14 4.07 9.96
CA THR A 156 -9.03 4.69 11.29
C THR A 156 -8.87 3.58 12.34
N ILE A 157 -7.81 3.67 13.17
CA ILE A 157 -7.55 2.70 14.25
C ILE A 157 -7.41 3.46 15.56
N GLY A 158 -8.49 3.59 16.29
CA GLY A 158 -8.55 4.37 17.53
C GLY A 158 -8.01 5.79 17.31
N ASP A 159 -7.23 6.28 18.29
CA ASP A 159 -6.57 7.59 18.21
C ASP A 159 -5.15 7.52 17.61
N ARG A 160 -4.72 6.35 17.14
CA ARG A 160 -3.34 6.12 16.70
C ARG A 160 -3.16 6.26 15.20
N VAL A 161 -4.16 5.84 14.41
CA VAL A 161 -4.12 5.93 12.95
C VAL A 161 -5.36 6.67 12.48
N HIS A 162 -5.15 7.82 11.89
CA HIS A 162 -6.21 8.64 11.33
C HIS A 162 -6.50 8.20 9.89
N GLY A 163 -7.76 7.84 9.65
CA GLY A 163 -8.19 7.30 8.36
C GLY A 163 -8.08 8.31 7.23
N ALA A 164 -7.70 7.81 6.05
CA ALA A 164 -7.57 8.61 4.85
C ALA A 164 -7.78 7.77 3.58
N ILE A 165 -8.08 8.45 2.49
CA ILE A 165 -7.93 7.92 1.13
C ILE A 165 -6.77 8.67 0.49
N SER A 166 -5.81 7.95 -0.10
CA SER A 166 -4.67 8.54 -0.78
C SER A 166 -4.63 8.12 -2.24
N LEU A 167 -4.39 9.09 -3.12
CA LEU A 167 -4.21 8.91 -4.57
C LEU A 167 -2.75 9.16 -4.92
N GLN A 168 -2.10 8.19 -5.55
CA GLN A 168 -0.76 8.29 -6.10
C GLN A 168 -0.82 8.13 -7.61
N LEU A 169 -0.41 9.14 -8.35
CA LEU A 169 -0.19 9.04 -9.79
C LEU A 169 1.19 8.44 -10.05
N LYS A 170 1.32 7.69 -11.15
CA LYS A 170 2.59 7.11 -11.56
C LYS A 170 2.77 7.15 -13.08
N LEU A 171 4.03 7.21 -13.52
CA LEU A 171 4.44 7.23 -14.93
C LEU A 171 5.29 6.00 -15.21
N LYS A 172 4.96 5.26 -16.27
CA LYS A 172 5.76 4.15 -16.75
C LYS A 172 6.96 4.69 -17.52
N VAL A 173 8.16 4.36 -17.03
CA VAL A 173 9.43 4.81 -17.61
C VAL A 173 10.17 3.72 -18.34
N PHE A 174 9.81 2.45 -18.11
CA PHE A 174 10.42 1.32 -18.78
C PHE A 174 9.45 0.15 -18.90
N GLU A 175 9.43 -0.48 -20.06
CA GLU A 175 8.83 -1.78 -20.36
C GLU A 175 9.56 -2.37 -21.54
N PRO A 176 10.14 -3.59 -21.46
CA PRO A 176 10.76 -4.22 -22.61
C PRO A 176 9.69 -4.48 -23.68
N LYS A 177 10.08 -4.31 -24.95
CA LYS A 177 9.23 -4.72 -26.06
C LYS A 177 9.09 -6.23 -26.04
N SER A 178 7.89 -6.74 -26.15
CA SER A 178 7.66 -8.15 -26.45
C SER A 178 8.23 -8.45 -27.85
N GLU A 179 9.17 -9.36 -27.92
CA GLU A 179 9.62 -9.95 -29.20
C GLU A 179 8.51 -10.79 -29.84
#